data_60206471f40c83b803576130f229e25f
#
_entry.id   60206471f40c83b803576130f229e25f
#
_cell.length_a   1.000
_cell.length_b   1.000
_cell.length_c   1.000
_cell.angle_alpha   90.00
_cell.angle_beta   90.00
_cell.angle_gamma   90.00
#
_symmetry.space_group_name_H-M   'P 1'
#
loop_
_entity.id
_entity.type
_entity.pdbx_description
1 polymer ?
#
loop_
_entity_poly.entity_id
_entity_poly.type
_entity_poly.pdbx_seq_one_letter_code
_entity_poly.pdbx_strand_id
1 'polypeptide(L)'
;MKPIYSLFIMLSFAGQLRAQNDTTELFPYGDMNQWMVRVVDESLVIGGNTKYLYEITPGDTLKNNTPYKNSISPWATSTVMAKVSGVVKASVTVFPEKRDSGYCARLETRMERVKVLGLINISVLATGTIFVGEVMEPVRDTKNPQSKLNNNIPFTKRPKALEFDYKVEPGGKQIKATGFSRIVDIPEQNNAEASLLLQYRWEDEKGNLFAKRVGTAYERYDQEVKEW
;
A
#
# COMPACT_ATOMS: atom_id res chain seq x y z
N MET A 1 -46.30 56.64 44.60
CA MET A 1 -45.16 56.17 43.77
C MET A 1 -45.01 54.66 43.95
N LYS A 2 -45.31 53.84 42.92
CA LYS A 2 -45.18 52.39 42.97
C LYS A 2 -43.90 52.01 42.25
N PRO A 3 -43.04 51.16 42.78
CA PRO A 3 -41.85 50.68 42.05
C PRO A 3 -42.23 49.57 41.05
N ILE A 4 -41.81 49.75 39.82
CA ILE A 4 -41.93 48.75 38.75
C ILE A 4 -40.73 47.82 38.87
N TYR A 5 -40.99 46.56 39.21
CA TYR A 5 -39.93 45.47 39.15
C TYR A 5 -39.86 44.97 37.73
N SER A 6 -38.74 45.27 37.07
CA SER A 6 -38.39 44.72 35.75
C SER A 6 -37.80 43.31 35.90
N LEU A 7 -38.57 42.32 35.52
CA LEU A 7 -38.13 40.91 35.56
C LEU A 7 -37.30 40.64 34.31
N PHE A 8 -35.99 40.57 34.46
CA PHE A 8 -35.05 40.12 33.38
C PHE A 8 -35.11 38.60 33.30
N ILE A 9 -35.79 38.06 32.28
CA ILE A 9 -35.73 36.64 31.95
C ILE A 9 -34.47 36.44 31.12
N MET A 10 -33.42 35.90 31.73
CA MET A 10 -32.23 35.35 31.04
C MET A 10 -32.63 34.03 30.39
N LEU A 11 -32.86 34.03 29.07
CA LEU A 11 -32.93 32.80 28.28
C LEU A 11 -31.51 32.23 28.15
N SER A 12 -31.18 31.27 29.00
CA SER A 12 -29.99 30.43 28.82
C SER A 12 -30.21 29.51 27.61
N PHE A 13 -29.66 29.87 26.48
CA PHE A 13 -29.46 28.95 25.35
C PHE A 13 -28.42 27.91 25.78
N ALA A 14 -28.88 26.81 26.36
CA ALA A 14 -28.08 25.60 26.51
C ALA A 14 -27.91 25.01 25.11
N GLY A 15 -26.87 25.45 24.40
CA GLY A 15 -26.41 24.80 23.19
C GLY A 15 -26.05 23.36 23.56
N GLN A 16 -26.84 22.40 23.10
CA GLN A 16 -26.50 20.99 23.22
C GLN A 16 -25.25 20.76 22.32
N LEU A 17 -24.09 20.82 22.92
CA LEU A 17 -22.88 20.24 22.35
C LEU A 17 -23.16 18.75 22.18
N ARG A 18 -23.61 18.36 21.01
CA ARG A 18 -23.59 16.94 20.62
C ARG A 18 -22.14 16.55 20.58
N ALA A 19 -21.68 15.85 21.60
CA ALA A 19 -20.43 15.10 21.51
C ALA A 19 -20.61 14.12 20.33
N GLN A 20 -19.93 14.39 19.24
CA GLN A 20 -19.88 13.48 18.12
C GLN A 20 -19.02 12.32 18.60
N ASN A 21 -19.65 11.19 18.92
CA ASN A 21 -18.94 9.97 19.24
C ASN A 21 -18.15 9.55 18.01
N ASP A 22 -16.84 9.73 18.07
CA ASP A 22 -15.94 9.20 17.06
C ASP A 22 -15.94 7.69 17.18
N THR A 23 -16.26 7.00 16.10
CA THR A 23 -16.22 5.55 16.04
C THR A 23 -15.01 5.14 15.20
N THR A 24 -14.18 4.27 15.76
CA THR A 24 -13.09 3.63 15.01
C THR A 24 -13.62 2.34 14.41
N GLU A 25 -13.40 2.16 13.12
CA GLU A 25 -13.74 0.94 12.40
C GLU A 25 -12.48 0.31 11.84
N LEU A 26 -12.35 -0.99 12.01
CA LEU A 26 -11.27 -1.72 11.38
C LEU A 26 -11.47 -1.73 9.85
N PHE A 27 -10.45 -1.32 9.13
CA PHE A 27 -10.45 -1.47 7.68
C PHE A 27 -10.44 -2.97 7.31
N PRO A 28 -11.19 -3.41 6.30
CA PRO A 28 -11.24 -4.83 5.95
C PRO A 28 -9.86 -5.46 5.81
N TYR A 29 -9.59 -6.54 6.51
CA TYR A 29 -8.27 -7.21 6.61
C TYR A 29 -7.13 -6.30 7.10
N GLY A 30 -7.43 -5.17 7.74
CA GLY A 30 -6.45 -4.23 8.26
C GLY A 30 -5.70 -4.74 9.50
N ASP A 31 -6.19 -5.81 10.13
CA ASP A 31 -5.49 -6.56 11.19
C ASP A 31 -4.29 -7.38 10.69
N MET A 32 -4.13 -7.50 9.36
CA MET A 32 -3.03 -8.22 8.70
C MET A 32 -2.84 -9.67 9.17
N ASN A 33 -3.90 -10.35 9.62
CA ASN A 33 -3.80 -11.71 10.17
C ASN A 33 -4.01 -12.81 9.13
N GLN A 34 -4.48 -12.48 7.93
CA GLN A 34 -4.81 -13.46 6.91
C GLN A 34 -3.90 -13.33 5.69
N TRP A 35 -3.11 -14.38 5.46
CA TRP A 35 -2.12 -14.42 4.42
C TRP A 35 -2.26 -15.67 3.55
N MET A 36 -2.37 -15.46 2.26
CA MET A 36 -2.29 -16.52 1.25
C MET A 36 -0.90 -16.56 0.65
N VAL A 37 -0.43 -17.77 0.32
CA VAL A 37 0.88 -17.98 -0.30
C VAL A 37 0.72 -18.32 -1.77
N ARG A 38 1.51 -17.71 -2.61
CA ARG A 38 1.64 -18.04 -4.03
C ARG A 38 3.05 -18.58 -4.30
N VAL A 39 3.14 -19.72 -4.92
CA VAL A 39 4.42 -20.33 -5.28
C VAL A 39 4.71 -20.03 -6.74
N VAL A 40 5.82 -19.34 -6.99
CA VAL A 40 6.27 -18.96 -8.33
C VAL A 40 7.64 -19.58 -8.58
N ASP A 41 7.75 -20.38 -9.62
CA ASP A 41 9.00 -20.93 -10.10
C ASP A 41 9.59 -20.01 -11.17
N GLU A 42 10.71 -19.39 -10.85
CA GLU A 42 11.45 -18.55 -11.79
C GLU A 42 12.03 -19.38 -12.93
N SER A 43 12.18 -18.78 -14.09
CA SER A 43 12.75 -19.46 -15.25
C SER A 43 14.19 -19.93 -15.02
N LEU A 44 14.52 -21.10 -15.49
CA LEU A 44 15.87 -21.71 -15.37
C LEU A 44 16.98 -20.79 -15.89
N VAL A 45 16.72 -20.02 -16.94
CA VAL A 45 17.69 -19.07 -17.52
C VAL A 45 18.16 -17.97 -16.58
N ILE A 46 17.44 -17.75 -15.47
CA ILE A 46 17.78 -16.78 -14.41
C ILE A 46 18.05 -17.43 -13.06
N GLY A 47 18.20 -18.77 -13.03
CA GLY A 47 18.57 -19.52 -11.84
C GLY A 47 17.51 -20.51 -11.33
N GLY A 48 16.27 -20.48 -11.86
CA GLY A 48 15.24 -21.48 -11.55
C GLY A 48 14.80 -21.52 -10.08
N ASN A 49 14.86 -20.41 -9.37
CA ASN A 49 14.51 -20.39 -7.95
C ASN A 49 12.98 -20.43 -7.75
N THR A 50 12.52 -21.16 -6.75
CA THR A 50 11.15 -21.08 -6.28
C THR A 50 11.01 -19.91 -5.30
N LYS A 51 10.02 -19.07 -5.53
CA LYS A 51 9.68 -17.89 -4.69
C LYS A 51 8.32 -18.06 -4.07
N TYR A 52 8.18 -17.60 -2.83
CA TYR A 52 6.93 -17.56 -2.11
C TYR A 52 6.45 -16.11 -2.02
N LEU A 53 5.34 -15.82 -2.66
CA LEU A 53 4.72 -14.51 -2.69
C LEU A 53 3.59 -14.49 -1.70
N TYR A 54 3.46 -13.41 -0.94
CA TYR A 54 2.48 -13.29 0.14
C TYR A 54 1.44 -12.24 -0.22
N GLU A 55 0.16 -12.62 -0.08
CA GLU A 55 -0.98 -11.76 -0.33
C GLU A 55 -1.80 -11.59 0.95
N ILE A 56 -2.24 -10.37 1.23
CA ILE A 56 -3.08 -10.05 2.40
C ILE A 56 -4.53 -10.44 2.07
N THR A 57 -4.85 -11.70 2.23
CA THR A 57 -6.16 -12.26 1.91
C THR A 57 -6.28 -13.69 2.49
N PRO A 58 -7.47 -14.16 2.83
CA PRO A 58 -7.67 -15.59 3.08
C PRO A 58 -7.56 -16.37 1.77
N GLY A 59 -7.17 -17.62 1.87
CA GLY A 59 -7.13 -18.54 0.73
C GLY A 59 -6.07 -19.62 0.85
N ASP A 60 -6.18 -20.60 -0.03
CA ASP A 60 -5.23 -21.70 -0.14
C ASP A 60 -3.99 -21.29 -0.95
N THR A 61 -2.93 -22.07 -0.79
CA THR A 61 -1.68 -21.85 -1.55
C THR A 61 -1.93 -22.03 -3.06
N LEU A 62 -1.61 -20.98 -3.83
CA LEU A 62 -1.64 -21.03 -5.30
C LEU A 62 -0.27 -21.43 -5.86
N LYS A 63 -0.27 -22.27 -6.90
CA LYS A 63 0.93 -22.79 -7.57
C LYS A 63 0.88 -22.50 -9.09
N ASN A 64 1.89 -22.95 -9.80
CA ASN A 64 1.93 -22.99 -11.27
C ASN A 64 2.07 -21.65 -11.98
N ASN A 65 2.72 -20.67 -11.37
CA ASN A 65 2.96 -19.35 -11.99
C ASN A 65 1.69 -18.69 -12.53
N THR A 66 0.57 -18.92 -11.85
CA THR A 66 -0.72 -18.34 -12.26
C THR A 66 -0.76 -16.86 -11.88
N PRO A 67 -1.08 -15.95 -12.81
CA PRO A 67 -1.33 -14.55 -12.47
C PRO A 67 -2.44 -14.46 -11.43
N TYR A 68 -2.28 -13.56 -10.48
CA TYR A 68 -3.21 -13.41 -9.39
C TYR A 68 -3.90 -12.05 -9.42
N LYS A 69 -5.17 -12.06 -9.09
CA LYS A 69 -5.98 -10.88 -8.83
C LYS A 69 -6.73 -11.12 -7.52
N ASN A 70 -6.49 -10.26 -6.54
CA ASN A 70 -7.21 -10.33 -5.28
C ASN A 70 -8.64 -9.81 -5.46
N SER A 71 -9.63 -10.66 -5.19
CA SER A 71 -11.06 -10.33 -5.27
C SER A 71 -11.75 -10.34 -3.91
N ILE A 72 -11.04 -10.68 -2.84
CA ILE A 72 -11.60 -10.87 -1.50
C ILE A 72 -11.19 -9.71 -0.60
N SER A 73 -9.90 -9.41 -0.56
CA SER A 73 -9.33 -8.34 0.26
C SER A 73 -9.09 -7.08 -0.59
N PRO A 74 -9.29 -5.88 -0.05
CA PRO A 74 -8.97 -4.64 -0.74
C PRO A 74 -7.47 -4.36 -0.85
N TRP A 75 -6.65 -5.16 -0.18
CA TRP A 75 -5.21 -4.95 -0.12
C TRP A 75 -4.48 -5.59 -1.30
N ALA A 76 -3.52 -4.86 -1.81
CA ALA A 76 -2.52 -5.35 -2.74
C ALA A 76 -1.12 -5.08 -2.19
N THR A 77 -0.15 -5.83 -2.69
CA THR A 77 1.25 -5.73 -2.29
C THR A 77 2.14 -5.44 -3.49
N SER A 78 3.32 -4.90 -3.26
CA SER A 78 4.37 -4.77 -4.29
C SER A 78 5.10 -6.09 -4.59
N THR A 79 4.67 -7.18 -3.97
CA THR A 79 5.12 -8.53 -4.30
C THR A 79 4.46 -8.96 -5.60
N VAL A 80 5.23 -9.23 -6.64
CA VAL A 80 4.69 -9.45 -7.99
C VAL A 80 5.43 -10.53 -8.77
N MET A 81 4.69 -11.15 -9.69
CA MET A 81 5.25 -11.99 -10.74
C MET A 81 5.34 -11.20 -12.05
N ALA A 82 6.52 -11.21 -12.64
CA ALA A 82 6.77 -10.64 -13.97
C ALA A 82 7.02 -11.74 -14.99
N LYS A 83 6.56 -11.53 -16.23
CA LYS A 83 6.83 -12.40 -17.36
C LYS A 83 7.22 -11.56 -18.57
N VAL A 84 8.52 -11.43 -18.81
CA VAL A 84 9.07 -10.61 -19.89
C VAL A 84 9.78 -11.51 -20.90
N SER A 85 9.38 -11.46 -22.16
CA SER A 85 9.94 -12.31 -23.25
C SER A 85 9.98 -13.79 -22.88
N GLY A 86 8.95 -14.28 -22.19
CA GLY A 86 8.87 -15.68 -21.76
C GLY A 86 9.60 -16.00 -20.45
N VAL A 87 10.45 -15.12 -19.95
CA VAL A 87 11.19 -15.29 -18.69
C VAL A 87 10.31 -14.88 -17.52
N VAL A 88 10.08 -15.80 -16.59
CA VAL A 88 9.35 -15.57 -15.34
C VAL A 88 10.34 -15.16 -14.25
N LYS A 89 10.05 -14.06 -13.60
CA LYS A 89 10.75 -13.54 -12.42
C LYS A 89 9.74 -13.14 -11.35
N ALA A 90 10.05 -13.40 -10.09
CA ALA A 90 9.24 -12.93 -8.97
C ALA A 90 10.04 -11.97 -8.09
N SER A 91 9.37 -10.92 -7.62
CA SER A 91 9.90 -10.00 -6.61
C SER A 91 9.07 -10.13 -5.34
N VAL A 92 9.73 -10.31 -4.20
CA VAL A 92 9.08 -10.49 -2.89
C VAL A 92 9.57 -9.40 -1.97
N THR A 93 8.70 -8.46 -1.67
CA THR A 93 9.02 -7.25 -0.92
C THR A 93 8.11 -7.05 0.29
N VAL A 94 7.08 -7.89 0.43
CA VAL A 94 6.12 -7.88 1.54
C VAL A 94 6.03 -9.26 2.15
N PHE A 95 6.05 -9.33 3.48
CA PHE A 95 6.10 -10.58 4.23
C PHE A 95 5.15 -10.51 5.42
N PRO A 96 4.51 -11.65 5.79
CA PRO A 96 3.91 -11.78 7.10
C PRO A 96 5.01 -11.83 8.17
N GLU A 97 4.91 -10.98 9.15
CA GLU A 97 5.78 -11.02 10.32
C GLU A 97 4.95 -11.21 11.59
N LYS A 98 5.42 -12.05 12.48
CA LYS A 98 4.68 -12.36 13.70
C LYS A 98 4.69 -11.15 14.64
N ARG A 99 3.51 -10.76 15.13
CA ARG A 99 3.31 -9.73 16.13
C ARG A 99 2.34 -10.26 17.19
N ASP A 100 2.77 -10.35 18.43
CA ASP A 100 1.97 -10.87 19.54
C ASP A 100 1.30 -12.21 19.21
N SER A 101 -0.04 -12.25 19.21
CA SER A 101 -0.82 -13.43 18.85
C SER A 101 -1.19 -13.50 17.34
N GLY A 102 -0.81 -12.49 16.56
CA GLY A 102 -1.18 -12.34 15.15
C GLY A 102 0.02 -12.05 14.25
N TYR A 103 -0.26 -11.33 13.17
CA TYR A 103 0.72 -10.94 12.18
C TYR A 103 0.62 -9.45 11.85
N CYS A 104 1.70 -8.91 11.32
CA CYS A 104 1.74 -7.61 10.66
C CYS A 104 2.38 -7.75 9.28
N ALA A 105 2.26 -6.72 8.46
CA ALA A 105 2.93 -6.65 7.17
C ALA A 105 4.33 -6.05 7.33
N ARG A 106 5.38 -6.84 7.05
CA ARG A 106 6.75 -6.35 6.96
C ARG A 106 7.07 -5.98 5.53
N LEU A 107 7.44 -4.73 5.32
CA LEU A 107 7.76 -4.15 4.02
C LEU A 107 9.27 -3.99 3.89
N GLU A 108 9.86 -4.51 2.82
CA GLU A 108 11.29 -4.42 2.56
C GLU A 108 11.56 -3.87 1.16
N THR A 109 12.37 -2.84 1.07
CA THR A 109 12.93 -2.43 -0.22
C THR A 109 14.12 -3.30 -0.57
N ARG A 110 14.09 -3.92 -1.75
CA ARG A 110 15.11 -4.88 -2.20
C ARG A 110 15.65 -4.54 -3.57
N MET A 111 16.93 -4.84 -3.76
CA MET A 111 17.56 -4.77 -5.09
C MET A 111 17.28 -6.07 -5.86
N GLU A 112 16.42 -6.00 -6.85
CA GLU A 112 16.16 -7.10 -7.77
C GLU A 112 17.13 -7.05 -8.94
N ARG A 113 17.76 -8.18 -9.22
CA ARG A 113 18.73 -8.32 -10.31
C ARG A 113 18.31 -9.46 -11.24
N VAL A 114 18.38 -9.20 -12.53
CA VAL A 114 18.14 -10.20 -13.57
C VAL A 114 19.36 -10.24 -14.48
N LYS A 115 20.02 -11.38 -14.53
CA LYS A 115 21.14 -11.65 -15.46
C LYS A 115 20.76 -12.81 -16.36
N VAL A 116 20.84 -12.62 -17.66
CA VAL A 116 20.56 -13.68 -18.65
C VAL A 116 21.75 -13.80 -19.58
N LEU A 117 22.45 -14.92 -19.51
CA LEU A 117 23.54 -15.31 -20.41
C LEU A 117 24.60 -14.22 -20.72
N GLY A 118 24.84 -13.32 -19.79
CA GLY A 118 25.73 -12.17 -19.96
C GLY A 118 25.23 -11.05 -20.88
N LEU A 119 24.09 -11.25 -21.55
CA LEU A 119 23.52 -10.28 -22.49
C LEU A 119 22.54 -9.31 -21.81
N ILE A 120 21.83 -9.75 -20.78
CA ILE A 120 20.90 -8.91 -20.01
C ILE A 120 21.43 -8.79 -18.60
N ASN A 121 21.60 -7.56 -18.15
CA ASN A 121 21.96 -7.24 -16.77
C ASN A 121 21.09 -6.07 -16.30
N ILE A 122 20.01 -6.39 -15.63
CA ILE A 122 19.03 -5.41 -15.14
C ILE A 122 19.11 -5.38 -13.62
N SER A 123 19.18 -4.19 -13.05
CA SER A 123 19.06 -3.96 -11.61
C SER A 123 17.94 -2.96 -11.36
N VAL A 124 16.97 -3.36 -10.56
CA VAL A 124 15.79 -2.53 -10.20
C VAL A 124 15.63 -2.52 -8.71
N LEU A 125 15.39 -1.35 -8.16
CA LEU A 125 14.98 -1.22 -6.77
C LEU A 125 13.47 -1.52 -6.67
N ALA A 126 13.13 -2.60 -5.98
CA ALA A 126 11.76 -3.00 -5.69
C ALA A 126 11.40 -2.52 -4.28
N THR A 127 10.54 -1.52 -4.21
CA THR A 127 10.09 -0.94 -2.93
C THR A 127 9.04 -1.82 -2.29
N GLY A 128 9.20 -2.12 -1.00
CA GLY A 128 8.17 -2.79 -0.19
C GLY A 128 7.00 -1.86 0.06
N THR A 129 5.81 -2.22 -0.45
CA THR A 129 4.62 -1.38 -0.35
C THR A 129 3.37 -2.25 -0.23
N ILE A 130 2.44 -1.81 0.61
CA ILE A 130 1.04 -2.28 0.61
C ILE A 130 0.13 -1.10 0.24
N PHE A 131 -0.95 -1.36 -0.45
CA PHE A 131 -1.90 -0.33 -0.86
C PHE A 131 -3.29 -0.93 -1.08
N VAL A 132 -4.30 -0.09 -1.14
CA VAL A 132 -5.66 -0.52 -1.48
C VAL A 132 -5.85 -0.49 -2.99
N GLY A 133 -6.27 -1.63 -3.56
CA GLY A 133 -6.43 -1.78 -5.00
C GLY A 133 -5.91 -3.12 -5.52
N GLU A 134 -5.34 -3.12 -6.71
CA GLU A 134 -4.82 -4.31 -7.38
C GLU A 134 -3.57 -4.05 -8.19
N VAL A 135 -2.75 -5.09 -8.37
CA VAL A 135 -1.65 -5.13 -9.32
C VAL A 135 -2.06 -5.95 -10.53
N MET A 136 -1.82 -5.43 -11.72
CA MET A 136 -2.06 -6.16 -12.97
C MET A 136 -0.91 -7.12 -13.27
N GLU A 137 -1.14 -8.40 -13.08
CA GLU A 137 -0.17 -9.47 -13.36
C GLU A 137 -0.50 -10.26 -14.66
N PRO A 138 0.51 -10.84 -15.30
CA PRO A 138 1.94 -10.68 -15.01
C PRO A 138 2.45 -9.31 -15.47
N VAL A 139 3.39 -8.75 -14.73
CA VAL A 139 4.09 -7.54 -15.18
C VAL A 139 4.93 -7.91 -16.42
N ARG A 140 4.65 -7.26 -17.56
CA ARG A 140 5.23 -7.61 -18.86
C ARG A 140 6.39 -6.72 -19.30
N ASP A 141 6.53 -5.58 -18.67
CA ASP A 141 7.61 -4.63 -18.93
C ASP A 141 7.89 -3.79 -17.68
N THR A 142 9.07 -3.18 -17.63
CA THR A 142 9.48 -2.29 -16.53
C THR A 142 9.22 -0.80 -16.82
N LYS A 143 8.66 -0.50 -18.00
CA LYS A 143 8.30 0.87 -18.36
C LYS A 143 7.00 1.24 -17.66
N ASN A 144 6.97 2.44 -17.10
CA ASN A 144 5.80 2.99 -16.44
C ASN A 144 5.14 2.01 -15.44
N PRO A 145 5.81 1.61 -14.34
CA PRO A 145 5.31 0.62 -13.40
C PRO A 145 3.99 1.04 -12.75
N GLN A 146 3.74 2.33 -12.60
CA GLN A 146 2.49 2.85 -12.04
C GLN A 146 1.26 2.52 -12.89
N SER A 147 1.41 2.36 -14.20
CA SER A 147 0.30 1.96 -15.08
C SER A 147 -0.17 0.52 -14.85
N LYS A 148 0.56 -0.26 -14.06
CA LYS A 148 0.20 -1.64 -13.68
C LYS A 148 -0.54 -1.69 -12.34
N LEU A 149 -0.75 -0.57 -11.73
CA LEU A 149 -1.44 -0.44 -10.44
C LEU A 149 -2.81 0.19 -10.66
N ASN A 150 -3.82 -0.43 -10.09
CA ASN A 150 -5.12 0.18 -9.92
C ASN A 150 -5.32 0.44 -8.41
N ASN A 151 -4.73 1.51 -7.91
CA ASN A 151 -4.67 1.83 -6.50
C ASN A 151 -5.88 2.65 -6.04
N ASN A 152 -7.05 2.10 -6.22
CA ASN A 152 -8.28 2.68 -5.70
C ASN A 152 -9.32 1.60 -5.42
N ILE A 153 -10.15 1.89 -4.41
CA ILE A 153 -11.34 1.10 -4.05
C ILE A 153 -12.51 2.05 -3.84
N PRO A 154 -13.75 1.61 -4.07
CA PRO A 154 -14.93 2.38 -3.69
C PRO A 154 -14.95 2.63 -2.18
N PHE A 155 -15.15 3.88 -1.78
CA PHE A 155 -15.24 4.28 -0.39
C PHE A 155 -16.33 5.34 -0.22
N THR A 156 -17.34 5.07 0.61
CA THR A 156 -18.55 5.90 0.73
C THR A 156 -18.63 6.69 2.04
N LYS A 157 -17.65 6.51 2.93
CA LYS A 157 -17.62 7.17 4.25
C LYS A 157 -16.78 8.44 4.21
N ARG A 158 -16.93 9.27 5.24
CA ARG A 158 -16.12 10.47 5.46
C ARG A 158 -15.24 10.24 6.69
N PRO A 159 -14.03 9.65 6.54
CA PRO A 159 -13.13 9.42 7.64
C PRO A 159 -12.55 10.73 8.15
N LYS A 160 -12.21 10.79 9.42
CA LYS A 160 -11.43 11.87 10.03
C LYS A 160 -9.95 11.58 9.98
N ALA A 161 -9.57 10.32 10.19
CA ALA A 161 -8.19 9.84 10.22
C ALA A 161 -8.09 8.40 9.72
N LEU A 162 -6.90 8.01 9.34
CA LEU A 162 -6.43 6.63 9.23
C LEU A 162 -5.44 6.42 10.37
N GLU A 163 -5.69 5.40 11.20
CA GLU A 163 -4.85 5.05 12.33
C GLU A 163 -4.22 3.68 12.07
N PHE A 164 -2.96 3.52 12.39
CA PHE A 164 -2.25 2.24 12.30
C PHE A 164 -1.02 2.24 13.21
N ASP A 165 -0.67 1.08 13.71
CA ASP A 165 0.57 0.87 14.43
C ASP A 165 1.70 0.61 13.44
N TYR A 166 2.88 1.10 13.74
CA TYR A 166 4.03 0.88 12.87
C TYR A 166 5.34 0.79 13.64
N LYS A 167 6.27 0.08 13.04
CA LYS A 167 7.70 0.18 13.33
C LYS A 167 8.40 0.57 12.05
N VAL A 168 9.49 1.29 12.16
CA VAL A 168 10.28 1.69 11.00
C VAL A 168 11.77 1.64 11.30
N GLU A 169 12.51 1.07 10.39
CA GLU A 169 13.96 1.08 10.35
C GLU A 169 14.36 1.71 9.02
N PRO A 170 14.62 3.03 9.00
CA PRO A 170 15.03 3.71 7.80
C PRO A 170 16.36 3.12 7.32
N GLY A 171 16.43 2.76 6.05
CA GLY A 171 17.67 2.35 5.42
C GLY A 171 18.72 3.47 5.45
N GLY A 172 19.92 3.15 4.99
CA GLY A 172 20.98 4.14 4.83
C GLY A 172 20.69 5.16 3.70
N LYS A 173 21.69 5.42 2.85
CA LYS A 173 21.54 6.31 1.71
C LYS A 173 20.51 5.78 0.71
N GLN A 174 19.77 6.70 0.12
CA GLN A 174 18.93 6.37 -1.02
C GLN A 174 19.79 5.97 -2.23
N ILE A 175 19.28 5.01 -2.98
CA ILE A 175 19.90 4.59 -4.23
C ILE A 175 18.87 4.64 -5.37
N LYS A 176 19.34 4.97 -6.55
CA LYS A 176 18.56 4.91 -7.78
C LYS A 176 19.06 3.77 -8.65
N ALA A 177 18.17 2.86 -8.99
CA ALA A 177 18.43 1.76 -9.91
C ALA A 177 17.25 1.64 -10.88
N THR A 178 17.47 1.94 -12.16
CA THR A 178 16.42 2.05 -13.18
C THR A 178 16.66 1.07 -14.34
N GLY A 179 16.88 -0.20 -14.01
CA GLY A 179 17.07 -1.25 -15.00
C GLY A 179 18.49 -1.29 -15.55
N PHE A 180 18.72 -0.80 -16.77
CA PHE A 180 20.03 -0.83 -17.43
C PHE A 180 20.99 0.26 -16.96
N SER A 181 20.52 1.21 -16.17
CA SER A 181 21.35 2.31 -15.66
C SER A 181 22.30 1.83 -14.56
N ARG A 182 23.39 2.56 -14.35
CA ARG A 182 24.24 2.35 -13.18
C ARG A 182 23.42 2.65 -11.92
N ILE A 183 23.71 1.88 -10.86
CA ILE A 183 23.23 2.21 -9.52
C ILE A 183 23.92 3.49 -9.07
N VAL A 184 23.16 4.48 -8.65
CA VAL A 184 23.65 5.79 -8.22
C VAL A 184 23.16 6.05 -6.80
N ASP A 185 24.08 6.44 -5.92
CA ASP A 185 23.71 6.93 -4.60
C ASP A 185 23.06 8.32 -4.72
N ILE A 186 21.97 8.50 -4.00
CA ILE A 186 21.30 9.79 -3.88
C ILE A 186 21.67 10.35 -2.49
N PRO A 187 22.01 11.64 -2.37
CA PRO A 187 22.45 12.22 -1.09
C PRO A 187 21.35 12.29 -0.03
N GLU A 188 20.14 12.01 -0.39
CA GLU A 188 19.00 12.01 0.52
C GLU A 188 18.96 10.77 1.41
N GLN A 189 18.44 10.94 2.63
CA GLN A 189 18.22 9.84 3.54
C GLN A 189 16.99 9.00 3.11
N ASN A 190 17.09 7.70 3.29
CA ASN A 190 15.97 6.80 3.07
C ASN A 190 14.86 7.03 4.12
N ASN A 191 13.63 6.89 3.70
CA ASN A 191 12.47 7.03 4.58
C ASN A 191 11.36 6.05 4.18
N ALA A 192 10.44 5.79 5.11
CA ALA A 192 9.16 5.16 4.81
C ALA A 192 8.08 6.25 4.68
N GLU A 193 7.03 5.95 3.95
CA GLU A 193 5.94 6.89 3.71
C GLU A 193 4.59 6.20 3.86
N ALA A 194 3.63 6.91 4.45
CA ALA A 194 2.22 6.55 4.43
C ALA A 194 1.43 7.68 3.75
N SER A 195 0.52 7.32 2.87
CA SER A 195 -0.32 8.31 2.20
C SER A 195 -1.76 7.81 2.04
N LEU A 196 -2.70 8.73 2.22
CA LEU A 196 -4.11 8.52 1.99
C LEU A 196 -4.62 9.58 1.02
N LEU A 197 -5.31 9.13 -0.02
CA LEU A 197 -5.93 10.01 -0.99
C LEU A 197 -7.41 9.66 -1.14
N LEU A 198 -8.28 10.63 -0.84
CA LEU A 198 -9.70 10.53 -1.10
C LEU A 198 -10.06 11.33 -2.33
N GLN A 199 -10.81 10.69 -3.22
CA GLN A 199 -11.30 11.31 -4.45
C GLN A 199 -12.80 11.07 -4.60
N TYR A 200 -13.51 12.10 -5.02
CA TYR A 200 -14.83 11.95 -5.59
C TYR A 200 -14.66 11.69 -7.09
N ARG A 201 -15.20 10.58 -7.58
CA ARG A 201 -15.14 10.18 -9.00
C ARG A 201 -16.54 10.06 -9.56
N TRP A 202 -16.72 10.53 -10.80
CA TRP A 202 -17.98 10.38 -11.51
C TRP A 202 -17.72 10.25 -13.02
N GLU A 203 -18.70 9.75 -13.71
CA GLU A 203 -18.69 9.60 -15.16
C GLU A 203 -19.79 10.50 -15.74
N ASP A 204 -19.52 11.19 -16.84
CA ASP A 204 -20.52 11.96 -17.56
C ASP A 204 -21.33 11.06 -18.54
N GLU A 205 -22.35 11.63 -19.16
CA GLU A 205 -23.21 10.93 -20.12
C GLU A 205 -22.46 10.41 -21.36
N LYS A 206 -21.24 10.87 -21.60
CA LYS A 206 -20.37 10.45 -22.71
C LYS A 206 -19.34 9.39 -22.31
N GLY A 207 -19.35 8.94 -21.06
CA GLY A 207 -18.39 7.97 -20.54
C GLY A 207 -17.04 8.58 -20.13
N ASN A 208 -16.93 9.90 -20.01
CA ASN A 208 -15.70 10.51 -19.54
C ASN A 208 -15.62 10.44 -18.01
N LEU A 209 -14.49 9.95 -17.51
CA LEU A 209 -14.21 9.85 -16.07
C LEU A 209 -13.62 11.17 -15.55
N PHE A 210 -14.21 11.66 -14.49
CA PHE A 210 -13.74 12.83 -13.76
C PHE A 210 -13.34 12.43 -12.34
N ALA A 211 -12.37 13.12 -11.78
CA ALA A 211 -11.95 12.93 -10.39
C ALA A 211 -11.67 14.28 -9.73
N LYS A 212 -12.20 14.46 -8.53
CA LYS A 212 -11.90 15.60 -7.67
C LYS A 212 -11.31 15.10 -6.36
N ARG A 213 -10.10 15.55 -6.03
CA ARG A 213 -9.48 15.26 -4.73
C ARG A 213 -10.26 15.98 -3.63
N VAL A 214 -10.67 15.24 -2.59
CA VAL A 214 -11.46 15.76 -1.46
C VAL A 214 -10.75 15.64 -0.13
N GLY A 215 -9.70 14.81 -0.06
CA GLY A 215 -8.86 14.68 1.13
C GLY A 215 -7.50 14.09 0.79
N THR A 216 -6.49 14.49 1.55
CA THR A 216 -5.14 13.94 1.48
C THR A 216 -4.55 13.94 2.88
N ALA A 217 -3.96 12.81 3.27
CA ALA A 217 -3.05 12.72 4.40
C ALA A 217 -1.73 12.12 3.90
N TYR A 218 -0.63 12.59 4.43
CA TYR A 218 0.70 12.14 4.06
C TYR A 218 1.60 12.25 5.28
N GLU A 219 2.35 11.19 5.54
CA GLU A 219 3.32 11.14 6.62
C GLU A 219 4.62 10.50 6.13
N ARG A 220 5.73 10.99 6.60
CA ARG A 220 7.08 10.50 6.28
C ARG A 220 7.80 10.12 7.56
N TYR A 221 8.38 8.94 7.56
CA TYR A 221 9.10 8.35 8.68
C TYR A 221 10.58 8.24 8.32
N ASP A 222 11.38 9.17 8.83
CA ASP A 222 12.83 9.27 8.60
C ASP A 222 13.66 8.87 9.82
N GLN A 223 13.00 8.60 10.94
CA GLN A 223 13.62 8.16 12.18
C GLN A 223 13.22 6.72 12.52
N GLU A 224 14.11 6.03 13.20
CA GLU A 224 13.88 4.67 13.67
C GLU A 224 12.81 4.65 14.77
N VAL A 225 11.83 3.75 14.64
CA VAL A 225 10.81 3.45 15.66
C VAL A 225 10.81 1.95 15.94
N LYS A 226 11.30 1.55 17.12
CA LYS A 226 11.52 0.13 17.50
C LYS A 226 10.36 -0.50 18.23
N GLU A 227 9.51 0.31 18.83
CA GLU A 227 8.40 -0.17 19.65
C GLU A 227 7.06 0.08 18.98
N TRP A 228 6.08 -0.77 19.29
CA TRP A 228 4.69 -0.62 18.82
C TRP A 228 3.92 0.37 19.67
#